data_3d77ddbb8d988eaeb7b9e8fed27c955c
#
_entry.id   3d77ddbb8d988eaeb7b9e8fed27c955c
#
_cell.length_a   1.000
_cell.length_b   1.000
_cell.length_c   1.000
_cell.angle_alpha   90.00
_cell.angle_beta   90.00
_cell.angle_gamma   90.00
#
_symmetry.space_group_name_H-M   'P 1'
#
loop_
_entity.id
_entity.type
_entity.pdbx_description
1 polymer ?
#
loop_
_entity_poly.entity_id
_entity_poly.type
_entity_poly.pdbx_seq_one_letter_code
_entity_poly.pdbx_strand_id
1 'polypeptide(L)'
;EKGIEDPTADIHEMCMKVVDVVINDDELMHKFAIPEAQWDFIRQSWANGDPSLYARLDFASDGKGPAKLYENNADTPTSLYETGFWQWLWLENQVDSSVLPKMADQYNSLQEKLVNRFKELAVLTPGRVLHFSCCKDTEEDRGTVQYLEDCAKEAGIVTKFVYVEDIGIDAQQRFTD
;
A
#
# COMPACT_ATOMS: atom_id res chain seq x y z
N GLU A 1 -17.25 6.48 12.00
CA GLU A 1 -15.82 6.55 12.41
C GLU A 1 -15.51 5.40 13.37
N LYS A 2 -15.98 5.45 14.63
CA LYS A 2 -15.63 4.45 15.67
C LYS A 2 -15.94 3.00 15.32
N GLY A 3 -16.90 2.72 14.44
CA GLY A 3 -17.26 1.36 14.05
C GLY A 3 -16.31 0.71 13.02
N ILE A 4 -15.43 1.47 12.40
CA ILE A 4 -14.48 0.98 11.38
C ILE A 4 -13.04 1.38 11.76
N GLU A 5 -12.80 2.62 12.12
CA GLU A 5 -11.46 3.15 12.37
C GLU A 5 -10.79 2.47 13.58
N ASP A 6 -11.48 2.40 14.73
CA ASP A 6 -10.93 1.74 15.92
C ASP A 6 -10.66 0.24 15.65
N PRO A 7 -11.63 -0.55 15.11
CA PRO A 7 -11.37 -1.94 14.74
C PRO A 7 -10.24 -2.12 13.71
N THR A 8 -10.05 -1.18 12.80
CA THR A 8 -8.94 -1.22 11.83
C THR A 8 -7.59 -1.19 12.52
N ALA A 9 -7.40 -0.30 13.49
CA ALA A 9 -6.16 -0.21 14.25
C ALA A 9 -5.89 -1.49 15.07
N ASP A 10 -6.92 -2.00 15.78
CA ASP A 10 -6.81 -3.24 16.56
C ASP A 10 -6.46 -4.46 15.68
N ILE A 11 -7.11 -4.57 14.51
CA ILE A 11 -6.86 -5.66 13.57
C ILE A 11 -5.47 -5.55 12.97
N HIS A 12 -5.01 -4.35 12.64
CA HIS A 12 -3.65 -4.17 12.16
C HIS A 12 -2.62 -4.65 13.19
N GLU A 13 -2.78 -4.26 14.46
CA GLU A 13 -1.90 -4.78 15.52
C GLU A 13 -1.94 -6.30 15.67
N MET A 14 -3.12 -6.91 15.55
CA MET A 14 -3.26 -8.37 15.57
C MET A 14 -2.52 -9.02 14.40
N CYS A 15 -2.65 -8.48 13.19
CA CYS A 15 -1.92 -8.95 12.02
C CYS A 15 -0.41 -8.89 12.22
N MET A 16 0.11 -7.78 12.76
CA MET A 16 1.55 -7.65 13.05
C MET A 16 2.04 -8.69 14.07
N LYS A 17 1.24 -8.99 15.11
CA LYS A 17 1.56 -10.06 16.08
C LYS A 17 1.55 -11.44 15.43
N VAL A 18 0.62 -11.70 14.50
CA VAL A 18 0.58 -12.97 13.73
C VAL A 18 1.83 -13.11 12.85
N VAL A 19 2.25 -12.05 12.17
CA VAL A 19 3.49 -12.06 11.37
C VAL A 19 4.68 -12.43 12.24
N ASP A 20 4.83 -11.79 13.41
CA ASP A 20 5.94 -12.06 14.34
C ASP A 20 5.98 -13.53 14.79
N VAL A 21 4.83 -14.14 15.04
CA VAL A 21 4.74 -15.58 15.39
C VAL A 21 5.09 -16.46 14.20
N VAL A 22 4.53 -16.17 13.01
CA VAL A 22 4.68 -17.02 11.82
C VAL A 22 6.13 -17.06 11.34
N ILE A 23 6.80 -15.92 11.25
CA ILE A 23 8.18 -15.86 10.73
C ILE A 23 9.21 -16.56 11.62
N ASN A 24 8.88 -16.78 12.89
CA ASN A 24 9.73 -17.46 13.86
C ASN A 24 9.43 -18.97 13.99
N ASP A 25 8.49 -19.51 13.20
CA ASP A 25 8.08 -20.90 13.22
C ASP A 25 8.03 -21.47 11.80
N ASP A 26 8.94 -22.41 11.51
CA ASP A 26 9.08 -23.04 10.19
C ASP A 26 7.82 -23.81 9.76
N GLU A 27 7.12 -24.46 10.71
CA GLU A 27 5.87 -25.17 10.40
C GLU A 27 4.74 -24.19 10.00
N LEU A 28 4.70 -23.03 10.66
CA LEU A 28 3.76 -21.98 10.27
C LEU A 28 4.14 -21.36 8.94
N MET A 29 5.42 -21.09 8.67
CA MET A 29 5.88 -20.60 7.37
C MET A 29 5.44 -21.55 6.24
N HIS A 30 5.62 -22.86 6.40
CA HIS A 30 5.11 -23.87 5.46
C HIS A 30 3.59 -23.83 5.33
N LYS A 31 2.87 -23.73 6.45
CA LYS A 31 1.40 -23.69 6.47
C LYS A 31 0.84 -22.46 5.73
N PHE A 32 1.55 -21.35 5.79
CA PHE A 32 1.24 -20.14 5.03
C PHE A 32 1.76 -20.18 3.58
N ALA A 33 2.32 -21.32 3.15
CA ALA A 33 2.87 -21.54 1.81
C ALA A 33 3.94 -20.51 1.39
N ILE A 34 4.72 -20.02 2.37
CA ILE A 34 5.82 -19.10 2.09
C ILE A 34 7.02 -19.91 1.57
N PRO A 35 7.56 -19.59 0.37
CA PRO A 35 8.67 -20.33 -0.19
C PRO A 35 9.91 -20.27 0.73
N GLU A 36 10.54 -21.42 1.01
CA GLU A 36 11.71 -21.49 1.90
C GLU A 36 12.86 -20.56 1.49
N ALA A 37 13.05 -20.38 0.19
CA ALA A 37 14.07 -19.47 -0.36
C ALA A 37 13.89 -18.00 0.06
N GLN A 38 12.71 -17.62 0.56
CA GLN A 38 12.39 -16.26 1.00
C GLN A 38 12.49 -16.08 2.53
N TRP A 39 12.59 -17.14 3.31
CA TRP A 39 12.47 -17.09 4.76
C TRP A 39 13.51 -16.18 5.41
N ASP A 40 14.78 -16.35 5.07
CA ASP A 40 15.85 -15.53 5.64
C ASP A 40 15.69 -14.05 5.27
N PHE A 41 15.27 -13.76 4.04
CA PHE A 41 15.00 -12.40 3.59
C PHE A 41 13.84 -11.76 4.38
N ILE A 42 12.73 -12.48 4.55
CA ILE A 42 11.57 -12.01 5.30
C ILE A 42 11.94 -11.76 6.78
N ARG A 43 12.64 -12.70 7.42
CA ARG A 43 13.12 -12.57 8.80
C ARG A 43 14.03 -11.37 8.98
N GLN A 44 14.93 -11.17 8.03
CA GLN A 44 15.83 -10.01 8.07
C GLN A 44 15.09 -8.69 7.89
N SER A 45 14.17 -8.60 6.93
CA SER A 45 13.34 -7.42 6.69
C SER A 45 12.53 -7.06 7.96
N TRP A 46 11.91 -8.07 8.59
CA TRP A 46 11.19 -7.87 9.84
C TRP A 46 12.09 -7.39 10.97
N ALA A 47 13.25 -8.03 11.16
CA ALA A 47 14.21 -7.66 12.20
C ALA A 47 14.78 -6.25 11.99
N ASN A 48 14.94 -5.81 10.75
CA ASN A 48 15.37 -4.45 10.41
C ASN A 48 14.28 -3.41 10.65
N GLY A 49 13.01 -3.82 10.78
CA GLY A 49 11.88 -2.92 10.80
C GLY A 49 11.70 -2.19 9.47
N ASP A 50 11.88 -2.90 8.34
CA ASP A 50 11.75 -2.31 7.03
C ASP A 50 10.37 -1.65 6.87
N PRO A 51 10.30 -0.41 6.38
CA PRO A 51 9.08 0.37 6.39
C PRO A 51 8.05 -0.15 5.37
N SER A 52 6.78 -0.20 5.77
CA SER A 52 5.65 -0.42 4.88
C SER A 52 5.12 0.90 4.33
N LEU A 53 4.41 0.85 3.20
CA LEU A 53 3.76 2.01 2.60
C LEU A 53 2.29 2.10 3.01
N TYR A 54 1.47 1.14 2.60
CA TYR A 54 0.04 1.09 2.90
C TYR A 54 -0.49 -0.34 2.80
N ALA A 55 -1.68 -0.56 3.33
CA ALA A 55 -2.44 -1.79 3.18
C ALA A 55 -3.92 -1.47 2.98
N ARG A 56 -4.69 -2.41 2.40
CA ARG A 56 -6.14 -2.33 2.26
C ARG A 56 -6.77 -3.44 3.10
N LEU A 57 -7.64 -3.05 4.02
CA LEU A 57 -8.43 -3.99 4.80
C LEU A 57 -9.87 -3.99 4.26
N ASP A 58 -10.36 -5.15 3.88
CA ASP A 58 -11.72 -5.32 3.37
C ASP A 58 -12.65 -5.75 4.50
N PHE A 59 -13.70 -4.96 4.75
CA PHE A 59 -14.63 -5.18 5.85
C PHE A 59 -16.06 -5.41 5.38
N ALA A 60 -16.79 -6.24 6.12
CA ALA A 60 -18.24 -6.24 6.10
C ALA A 60 -18.80 -5.48 7.29
N SER A 61 -19.78 -4.61 7.05
CA SER A 61 -20.48 -3.87 8.09
C SER A 61 -21.96 -3.76 7.76
N ASP A 62 -22.82 -4.00 8.74
CA ASP A 62 -24.27 -3.77 8.66
C ASP A 62 -24.67 -2.36 9.20
N GLY A 63 -23.70 -1.55 9.56
CA GLY A 63 -23.87 -0.22 10.14
C GLY A 63 -24.38 -0.21 11.59
N LYS A 64 -24.52 -1.36 12.24
CA LYS A 64 -25.04 -1.48 13.62
C LYS A 64 -24.07 -2.13 14.59
N GLY A 65 -23.34 -3.13 14.12
CA GLY A 65 -22.32 -3.85 14.90
C GLY A 65 -20.90 -3.50 14.49
N PRO A 66 -19.89 -4.09 15.16
CA PRO A 66 -18.50 -3.93 14.75
C PRO A 66 -18.29 -4.54 13.36
N ALA A 67 -17.49 -3.87 12.55
CA ALA A 67 -17.09 -4.37 11.25
C ALA A 67 -16.32 -5.70 11.38
N LYS A 68 -16.50 -6.59 10.41
CA LYS A 68 -15.84 -7.89 10.36
C LYS A 68 -14.83 -7.89 9.22
N LEU A 69 -13.60 -8.25 9.51
CA LEU A 69 -12.54 -8.36 8.51
C LEU A 69 -12.82 -9.56 7.57
N TYR A 70 -12.76 -9.31 6.28
CA TYR A 70 -12.66 -10.33 5.26
C TYR A 70 -11.21 -10.60 4.89
N GLU A 71 -10.44 -9.52 4.64
CA GLU A 71 -9.10 -9.61 4.08
C GLU A 71 -8.23 -8.45 4.57
N ASN A 72 -6.96 -8.74 4.80
CA ASN A 72 -5.90 -7.73 4.90
C ASN A 72 -4.98 -7.92 3.70
N ASN A 73 -5.11 -7.04 2.70
CA ASN A 73 -4.25 -7.02 1.53
C ASN A 73 -3.10 -6.03 1.78
N ALA A 74 -1.93 -6.56 2.12
CA ALA A 74 -0.75 -5.79 2.52
C ALA A 74 0.41 -5.90 1.52
N ASP A 75 0.22 -6.59 0.39
CA ASP A 75 1.23 -6.72 -0.65
C ASP A 75 0.98 -5.71 -1.78
N THR A 76 0.05 -6.00 -2.68
CA THR A 76 -0.27 -5.16 -3.84
C THR A 76 -1.75 -4.77 -3.86
N PRO A 77 -2.26 -4.02 -2.85
CA PRO A 77 -3.67 -3.68 -2.82
C PRO A 77 -4.06 -2.74 -3.96
N THR A 78 -5.12 -3.08 -4.69
CA THR A 78 -5.74 -2.29 -5.74
C THR A 78 -6.69 -1.22 -5.18
N SER A 79 -7.41 -0.49 -6.05
CA SER A 79 -8.41 0.54 -5.71
C SER A 79 -7.83 1.81 -5.06
N LEU A 80 -6.52 2.00 -5.09
CA LEU A 80 -5.89 3.18 -4.53
C LEU A 80 -6.14 4.43 -5.38
N TYR A 81 -6.03 4.30 -6.69
CA TYR A 81 -6.24 5.38 -7.64
C TYR A 81 -7.69 5.84 -7.66
N GLU A 82 -8.63 4.92 -7.60
CA GLU A 82 -10.06 5.20 -7.51
C GLU A 82 -10.39 5.95 -6.23
N THR A 83 -9.85 5.50 -5.10
CA THR A 83 -10.13 6.10 -3.79
C THR A 83 -9.41 7.44 -3.60
N GLY A 84 -8.16 7.55 -4.01
CA GLY A 84 -7.34 8.75 -3.81
C GLY A 84 -7.63 9.86 -4.80
N PHE A 85 -7.98 9.54 -6.06
CA PHE A 85 -8.13 10.52 -7.13
C PHE A 85 -9.55 10.59 -7.70
N TRP A 86 -10.11 9.48 -8.21
CA TRP A 86 -11.38 9.51 -8.91
C TRP A 86 -12.55 9.85 -8.01
N GLN A 87 -12.55 9.41 -6.77
CA GLN A 87 -13.59 9.73 -5.79
C GLN A 87 -13.61 11.23 -5.50
N TRP A 88 -12.44 11.86 -5.35
CA TRP A 88 -12.32 13.29 -5.16
C TRP A 88 -12.80 14.07 -6.40
N LEU A 89 -12.37 13.69 -7.59
CA LEU A 89 -12.81 14.32 -8.84
C LEU A 89 -14.33 14.20 -9.05
N TRP A 90 -14.90 13.04 -8.71
CA TRP A 90 -16.35 12.88 -8.73
C TRP A 90 -17.04 13.85 -7.77
N LEU A 91 -16.55 13.99 -6.55
CA LEU A 91 -17.08 14.92 -5.56
C LEU A 91 -17.06 16.36 -6.08
N GLU A 92 -15.94 16.84 -6.60
CA GLU A 92 -15.82 18.18 -7.18
C GLU A 92 -16.85 18.39 -8.30
N ASN A 93 -16.96 17.47 -9.23
CA ASN A 93 -17.94 17.54 -10.33
C ASN A 93 -19.39 17.62 -9.81
N GLN A 94 -19.73 16.91 -8.74
CA GLN A 94 -21.08 16.97 -8.15
C GLN A 94 -21.32 18.29 -7.42
N VAL A 95 -20.31 18.84 -6.77
CA VAL A 95 -20.41 20.17 -6.13
C VAL A 95 -20.52 21.27 -7.18
N ASP A 96 -19.71 21.25 -8.21
CA ASP A 96 -19.71 22.25 -9.29
C ASP A 96 -21.04 22.25 -10.07
N SER A 97 -21.60 21.08 -10.30
CA SER A 97 -22.93 20.94 -10.92
C SER A 97 -24.10 21.21 -9.97
N SER A 98 -23.83 21.61 -8.73
CA SER A 98 -24.83 21.89 -7.70
C SER A 98 -25.73 20.70 -7.33
N VAL A 99 -25.29 19.48 -7.58
CA VAL A 99 -25.95 18.25 -7.13
C VAL A 99 -25.68 18.03 -5.64
N LEU A 100 -24.47 18.31 -5.21
CA LEU A 100 -24.08 18.29 -3.79
C LEU A 100 -23.86 19.69 -3.23
N PRO A 101 -24.05 19.89 -1.92
CA PRO A 101 -23.76 21.16 -1.26
C PRO A 101 -22.29 21.56 -1.41
N LYS A 102 -22.01 22.87 -1.47
CA LYS A 102 -20.63 23.40 -1.56
C LYS A 102 -19.70 22.99 -0.41
N MET A 103 -20.26 22.54 0.71
CA MET A 103 -19.52 22.07 1.87
C MET A 103 -19.43 20.53 1.93
N ALA A 104 -19.87 19.83 0.90
CA ALA A 104 -19.67 18.39 0.82
C ALA A 104 -18.18 18.08 0.74
N ASP A 105 -17.76 17.07 1.48
CA ASP A 105 -16.36 16.66 1.58
C ASP A 105 -16.28 15.13 1.56
N GLN A 106 -15.11 14.60 1.27
CA GLN A 106 -14.84 13.17 1.34
C GLN A 106 -14.26 12.80 2.72
N TYR A 107 -14.48 11.57 3.13
CA TYR A 107 -13.99 11.08 4.42
C TYR A 107 -12.46 10.88 4.46
N ASN A 108 -11.85 10.52 3.34
CA ASN A 108 -10.45 10.16 3.31
C ASN A 108 -9.50 11.35 3.10
N SER A 109 -8.28 11.22 3.64
CA SER A 109 -7.13 12.09 3.39
C SER A 109 -5.97 11.28 2.82
N LEU A 110 -6.26 10.38 1.88
CA LEU A 110 -5.33 9.36 1.40
C LEU A 110 -4.15 9.99 0.66
N GLN A 111 -4.41 10.99 -0.20
CA GLN A 111 -3.38 11.71 -0.96
C GLN A 111 -2.32 12.31 -0.02
N GLU A 112 -2.77 13.08 0.96
CA GLU A 112 -1.88 13.78 1.89
C GLU A 112 -1.10 12.80 2.76
N LYS A 113 -1.73 11.71 3.19
CA LYS A 113 -1.09 10.65 3.98
C LYS A 113 -0.02 9.92 3.17
N LEU A 114 -0.28 9.59 1.90
CA LEU A 114 0.70 8.96 1.02
C LEU A 114 1.90 9.87 0.76
N VAL A 115 1.68 11.13 0.41
CA VAL A 115 2.76 12.10 0.20
C VAL A 115 3.60 12.26 1.47
N ASN A 116 2.96 12.37 2.64
CA ASN A 116 3.68 12.45 3.91
C ASN A 116 4.46 11.17 4.22
N ARG A 117 3.87 10.00 3.94
CA ARG A 117 4.58 8.72 4.13
C ARG A 117 5.81 8.61 3.22
N PHE A 118 5.71 9.05 1.97
CA PHE A 118 6.86 9.12 1.08
C PHE A 118 7.95 10.08 1.58
N LYS A 119 7.59 11.22 2.19
CA LYS A 119 8.58 12.13 2.83
C LYS A 119 9.32 11.43 3.98
N GLU A 120 8.62 10.64 4.80
CA GLU A 120 9.25 9.85 5.85
C GLU A 120 10.22 8.81 5.27
N LEU A 121 9.81 8.09 4.22
CA LEU A 121 10.65 7.09 3.55
C LEU A 121 11.89 7.73 2.91
N ALA A 122 11.76 8.93 2.33
CA ALA A 122 12.89 9.67 1.75
C ALA A 122 13.99 9.98 2.76
N VAL A 123 13.62 10.21 4.03
CA VAL A 123 14.60 10.41 5.12
C VAL A 123 15.41 9.15 5.39
N LEU A 124 14.78 7.97 5.27
CA LEU A 124 15.44 6.68 5.50
C LEU A 124 16.36 6.26 4.35
N THR A 125 16.11 6.78 3.15
CA THR A 125 16.85 6.42 1.93
C THR A 125 17.36 7.65 1.16
N PRO A 126 18.18 8.50 1.77
CA PRO A 126 18.56 9.77 1.17
C PRO A 126 19.31 9.58 -0.16
N GLY A 127 18.88 10.31 -1.19
CA GLY A 127 19.50 10.32 -2.50
C GLY A 127 19.30 9.06 -3.34
N ARG A 128 18.49 8.11 -2.90
CA ARG A 128 18.14 6.92 -3.70
C ARG A 128 17.03 7.22 -4.68
N VAL A 129 17.07 6.54 -5.83
CA VAL A 129 15.97 6.49 -6.81
C VAL A 129 14.98 5.44 -6.35
N LEU A 130 13.70 5.79 -6.28
CA LEU A 130 12.62 4.85 -5.99
C LEU A 130 12.08 4.30 -7.31
N HIS A 131 12.13 2.97 -7.45
CA HIS A 131 11.62 2.28 -8.62
C HIS A 131 10.16 1.86 -8.40
N PHE A 132 9.36 2.07 -9.43
CA PHE A 132 7.96 1.64 -9.49
C PHE A 132 7.81 0.62 -10.60
N SER A 133 6.99 -0.41 -10.36
CA SER A 133 6.86 -1.52 -11.31
C SER A 133 5.44 -2.09 -11.32
N CYS A 134 5.01 -2.55 -12.49
CA CYS A 134 3.84 -3.42 -12.68
C CYS A 134 4.07 -4.31 -13.91
N CYS A 135 3.20 -5.29 -14.12
CA CYS A 135 3.21 -6.11 -15.33
C CYS A 135 2.78 -5.32 -16.56
N LYS A 136 3.21 -5.75 -17.76
CA LYS A 136 2.94 -5.03 -19.03
C LYS A 136 1.47 -5.00 -19.45
N ASP A 137 0.73 -6.04 -19.11
CA ASP A 137 -0.62 -6.28 -19.68
C ASP A 137 -1.78 -5.85 -18.75
N THR A 138 -1.49 -4.97 -17.77
CA THR A 138 -2.47 -4.51 -16.78
C THR A 138 -2.54 -2.99 -16.74
N GLU A 139 -3.53 -2.40 -17.43
CA GLU A 139 -3.76 -0.93 -17.43
C GLU A 139 -4.14 -0.40 -16.04
N GLU A 140 -4.93 -1.17 -15.26
CA GLU A 140 -5.34 -0.83 -13.91
C GLU A 140 -4.13 -0.74 -12.97
N ASP A 141 -3.25 -1.75 -12.98
CA ASP A 141 -2.02 -1.73 -12.18
C ASP A 141 -1.12 -0.57 -12.57
N ARG A 142 -1.02 -0.29 -13.89
CA ARG A 142 -0.23 0.85 -14.37
C ARG A 142 -0.77 2.18 -13.86
N GLY A 143 -2.10 2.34 -13.80
CA GLY A 143 -2.75 3.53 -13.23
C GLY A 143 -2.46 3.68 -11.74
N THR A 144 -2.60 2.60 -10.97
CA THR A 144 -2.29 2.58 -9.53
C THR A 144 -0.83 2.93 -9.25
N VAL A 145 0.09 2.32 -9.99
CA VAL A 145 1.53 2.56 -9.85
C VAL A 145 1.91 3.98 -10.27
N GLN A 146 1.29 4.52 -11.32
CA GLN A 146 1.49 5.92 -11.73
C GLN A 146 1.05 6.90 -10.65
N TYR A 147 -0.10 6.65 -10.02
CA TYR A 147 -0.58 7.48 -8.93
C TYR A 147 0.38 7.48 -7.73
N LEU A 148 0.91 6.30 -7.35
CA LEU A 148 1.93 6.20 -6.31
C LEU A 148 3.23 6.93 -6.69
N GLU A 149 3.65 6.80 -7.93
CA GLU A 149 4.83 7.50 -8.46
C GLU A 149 4.66 9.02 -8.38
N ASP A 150 3.47 9.53 -8.70
CA ASP A 150 3.16 10.95 -8.63
C ASP A 150 3.15 11.45 -7.17
N CYS A 151 2.60 10.69 -6.22
CA CYS A 151 2.72 10.99 -4.79
C CYS A 151 4.18 11.04 -4.31
N ALA A 152 5.03 10.13 -4.79
CA ALA A 152 6.45 10.11 -4.45
C ALA A 152 7.19 11.31 -5.03
N LYS A 153 6.88 11.71 -6.27
CA LYS A 153 7.43 12.93 -6.90
C LYS A 153 7.00 14.18 -6.14
N GLU A 154 5.74 14.28 -5.74
CA GLU A 154 5.25 15.37 -4.90
C GLU A 154 5.98 15.44 -3.56
N ALA A 155 6.35 14.29 -3.00
CA ALA A 155 7.20 14.20 -1.81
C ALA A 155 8.68 14.57 -2.05
N GLY A 156 9.08 14.84 -3.30
CA GLY A 156 10.45 15.21 -3.66
C GLY A 156 11.40 14.04 -3.93
N ILE A 157 10.86 12.82 -4.10
CA ILE A 157 11.65 11.62 -4.40
C ILE A 157 11.92 11.55 -5.90
N VAL A 158 13.15 11.20 -6.27
CA VAL A 158 13.50 10.86 -7.66
C VAL A 158 12.97 9.46 -7.95
N THR A 159 12.15 9.34 -8.99
CA THR A 159 11.49 8.08 -9.34
C THR A 159 11.93 7.55 -10.68
N LYS A 160 11.80 6.25 -10.89
CA LYS A 160 11.94 5.56 -12.17
C LYS A 160 10.90 4.47 -12.28
N PHE A 161 10.27 4.37 -13.45
CA PHE A 161 9.37 3.27 -13.75
C PHE A 161 10.08 2.22 -14.60
N VAL A 162 9.82 0.94 -14.32
CA VAL A 162 10.27 -0.22 -15.09
C VAL A 162 9.20 -1.31 -15.03
N TYR A 163 8.93 -2.01 -16.13
CA TYR A 163 8.05 -3.18 -16.06
C TYR A 163 8.74 -4.35 -15.37
N VAL A 164 7.96 -5.17 -14.64
CA VAL A 164 8.46 -6.36 -13.93
C VAL A 164 9.26 -7.26 -14.88
N GLU A 165 8.76 -7.44 -16.11
CA GLU A 165 9.38 -8.29 -17.13
C GLU A 165 10.70 -7.73 -17.68
N ASP A 166 10.99 -6.47 -17.45
CA ASP A 166 12.22 -5.80 -17.91
C ASP A 166 13.29 -5.70 -16.80
N ILE A 167 12.95 -6.15 -15.57
CA ILE A 167 13.90 -6.18 -14.45
C ILE A 167 14.89 -7.32 -14.67
N GLY A 168 16.17 -6.99 -14.73
CA GLY A 168 17.27 -7.94 -14.81
C GLY A 168 17.99 -8.16 -13.47
N ILE A 169 18.95 -9.09 -13.46
CA ILE A 169 19.86 -9.32 -12.34
C ILE A 169 21.29 -9.31 -12.88
N ASP A 170 22.16 -8.51 -12.31
CA ASP A 170 23.57 -8.46 -12.69
C ASP A 170 24.40 -9.62 -12.10
N ALA A 171 25.67 -9.71 -12.49
CA ALA A 171 26.59 -10.75 -12.01
C ALA A 171 26.83 -10.68 -10.47
N GLN A 172 26.50 -9.59 -9.83
CA GLN A 172 26.59 -9.39 -8.38
C GLN A 172 25.25 -9.63 -7.67
N GLN A 173 24.26 -10.23 -8.33
CA GLN A 173 22.92 -10.52 -7.82
C GLN A 173 22.13 -9.26 -7.42
N ARG A 174 22.37 -8.14 -8.07
CA ARG A 174 21.62 -6.89 -7.87
C ARG A 174 20.60 -6.71 -8.98
N PHE A 175 19.42 -6.22 -8.63
CA PHE A 175 18.40 -5.86 -9.63
C PHE A 175 18.91 -4.72 -10.51
N THR A 176 18.61 -4.83 -11.81
CA THR A 176 18.93 -3.84 -12.84
C THR A 176 17.73 -3.58 -13.72
N ASP A 177 17.69 -2.42 -14.35
CA ASP A 177 16.70 -1.98 -15.33
C ASP A 177 17.35 -1.73 -16.69
#